data_2d2a8704f0cb19c6b6c8327474196e1b
#
_entry.id   2d2a8704f0cb19c6b6c8327474196e1b
#
_cell.length_a   1.000
_cell.length_b   1.000
_cell.length_c   1.000
_cell.angle_alpha   90.00
_cell.angle_beta   90.00
_cell.angle_gamma   90.00
#
_symmetry.space_group_name_H-M   'P 1'
#
loop_
_entity.id
_entity.type
_entity.pdbx_description
1 polymer ?
#
loop_
_entity_poly.entity_id
_entity_poly.type
_entity_poly.pdbx_seq_one_letter_code
_entity_poly.pdbx_strand_id
1 'polypeptide(L)'
;FVIMALFTTFMATPLLSLIEKLFARESRAKRPTIHRYPRILISFANPESGPVFLKLVNLLYGRMIGGAKVTAVHYTIGTDTSPLNAYDYSKGSFAPLRAEADRLGLRIDTRYRVTDRYVEDLRSLAMREHYDFVLTGAGPSFIRNYLGPVRRTPLAGAEYRVGGLLRRRNWLFPEGLSPDKSRILFQSIPCTLGVFVNRGIGTVTRVGVMLGGPDDRMLLQYIRTAAERIEVELMSVDPELDLASEMTPSGRLTLCGPGTPLERCIEGKQLVVVSYDAWNHLIRYARPLLDALPSFVIVKP
;
A
#
# COMPACT_ATOMS: atom_id res chain seq x y z
N PHE A 1 11.53 -39.47 32.67
CA PHE A 1 10.92 -38.16 32.39
C PHE A 1 11.96 -37.11 31.98
N VAL A 2 13.07 -36.94 32.72
CA VAL A 2 14.12 -35.94 32.42
C VAL A 2 14.76 -36.12 31.03
N ILE A 3 15.06 -37.36 30.64
CA ILE A 3 15.65 -37.68 29.34
C ILE A 3 14.69 -37.29 28.18
N MET A 4 13.40 -37.50 28.34
CA MET A 4 12.39 -37.16 27.36
C MET A 4 12.24 -35.64 27.17
N ALA A 5 12.30 -34.88 28.29
CA ALA A 5 12.27 -33.41 28.23
C ALA A 5 13.53 -32.83 27.59
N LEU A 6 14.70 -33.39 27.85
CA LEU A 6 15.95 -33.01 27.18
C LEU A 6 15.92 -33.29 25.69
N PHE A 7 15.39 -34.45 25.27
CA PHE A 7 15.32 -34.84 23.88
C PHE A 7 14.34 -33.93 23.07
N THR A 8 13.18 -33.62 23.65
CA THR A 8 12.21 -32.69 22.99
C THR A 8 12.76 -31.29 22.86
N THR A 9 13.48 -30.78 23.88
CA THR A 9 14.08 -29.43 23.81
C THR A 9 15.23 -29.38 22.80
N PHE A 10 16.04 -30.45 22.72
CA PHE A 10 17.17 -30.49 21.78
C PHE A 10 16.72 -30.64 20.30
N MET A 11 15.61 -31.35 20.09
CA MET A 11 15.06 -31.54 18.71
C MET A 11 14.21 -30.36 18.24
N ALA A 12 13.61 -29.58 19.15
CA ALA A 12 12.75 -28.47 18.79
C ALA A 12 13.49 -27.36 18.03
N THR A 13 14.71 -27.03 18.43
CA THR A 13 15.52 -25.96 17.80
C THR A 13 15.93 -26.28 16.37
N PRO A 14 16.51 -27.46 16.04
CA PRO A 14 16.86 -27.80 14.66
C PRO A 14 15.62 -28.02 13.79
N LEU A 15 14.51 -28.50 14.35
CA LEU A 15 13.26 -28.67 13.61
C LEU A 15 12.65 -27.34 13.22
N LEU A 16 12.61 -26.36 14.14
CA LEU A 16 12.18 -24.99 13.87
C LEU A 16 13.05 -24.32 12.80
N SER A 17 14.37 -24.46 12.90
CA SER A 17 15.28 -23.87 11.89
C SER A 17 15.16 -24.53 10.53
N LEU A 18 14.83 -25.83 10.48
CA LEU A 18 14.55 -26.54 9.23
C LEU A 18 13.23 -26.07 8.61
N ILE A 19 12.20 -25.92 9.44
CA ILE A 19 10.89 -25.39 9.04
C ILE A 19 11.05 -23.96 8.50
N GLU A 20 11.75 -23.09 9.22
CA GLU A 20 12.03 -21.72 8.77
C GLU A 20 12.80 -21.70 7.45
N LYS A 21 13.80 -22.57 7.26
CA LYS A 21 14.53 -22.69 5.99
C LYS A 21 13.66 -23.19 4.85
N LEU A 22 12.77 -24.12 5.10
CA LEU A 22 11.84 -24.65 4.08
C LEU A 22 10.82 -23.58 3.68
N PHE A 23 10.22 -22.89 4.66
CA PHE A 23 9.26 -21.81 4.37
C PHE A 23 9.94 -20.56 3.79
N ALA A 24 11.15 -20.22 4.21
CA ALA A 24 11.93 -19.14 3.60
C ALA A 24 12.33 -19.46 2.15
N ARG A 25 12.54 -20.75 1.83
CA ARG A 25 12.83 -21.19 0.47
C ARG A 25 11.61 -21.13 -0.44
N GLU A 26 10.42 -21.43 0.07
CA GLU A 26 9.15 -21.24 -0.65
C GLU A 26 8.84 -19.75 -0.92
N SER A 27 9.12 -18.88 0.04
CA SER A 27 8.97 -17.45 -0.14
C SER A 27 9.96 -16.82 -1.12
N ARG A 28 11.17 -17.41 -1.27
CA ARG A 28 12.18 -16.97 -2.24
C ARG A 28 11.99 -17.54 -3.67
N ALA A 29 11.19 -18.57 -3.83
CA ALA A 29 11.13 -19.33 -5.09
C ALA A 29 10.16 -18.74 -6.14
N LYS A 30 9.41 -17.68 -5.84
CA LYS A 30 8.59 -16.99 -6.84
C LYS A 30 9.10 -15.58 -7.07
N ARG A 31 10.19 -15.44 -7.84
CA ARG A 31 10.42 -14.21 -8.60
C ARG A 31 9.14 -13.97 -9.40
N PRO A 32 8.54 -12.77 -9.32
CA PRO A 32 7.37 -12.47 -10.13
C PRO A 32 7.74 -12.76 -11.58
N THR A 33 7.00 -13.64 -12.22
CA THR A 33 7.09 -13.83 -13.66
C THR A 33 6.73 -12.47 -14.23
N ILE A 34 7.69 -11.75 -14.79
CA ILE A 34 7.48 -10.44 -15.39
C ILE A 34 6.51 -10.69 -16.55
N HIS A 35 5.23 -10.59 -16.26
CA HIS A 35 4.23 -10.55 -17.31
C HIS A 35 4.56 -9.32 -18.16
N ARG A 36 4.48 -9.46 -19.46
CA ARG A 36 4.71 -8.34 -20.41
C ARG A 36 3.89 -7.11 -20.03
N TYR A 37 2.81 -7.32 -19.29
CA TYR A 37 1.93 -6.30 -18.73
C TYR A 37 1.54 -6.66 -17.30
N PRO A 38 1.73 -5.75 -16.32
CA PRO A 38 1.45 -6.02 -14.92
C PRO A 38 -0.04 -6.21 -14.66
N ARG A 39 -0.34 -7.07 -13.70
CA ARG A 39 -1.69 -7.28 -13.17
C ARG A 39 -1.81 -6.55 -11.84
N ILE A 40 -2.70 -5.58 -11.80
CA ILE A 40 -2.83 -4.66 -10.68
C ILE A 40 -4.20 -4.84 -10.04
N LEU A 41 -4.23 -5.01 -8.73
CA LEU A 41 -5.43 -5.07 -7.92
C LEU A 41 -5.56 -3.79 -7.08
N ILE A 42 -6.66 -3.07 -7.24
CA ILE A 42 -7.03 -1.94 -6.41
C ILE A 42 -8.15 -2.37 -5.48
N SER A 43 -7.99 -2.22 -4.18
CA SER A 43 -9.00 -2.57 -3.18
C SER A 43 -9.38 -1.35 -2.35
N PHE A 44 -10.67 -1.02 -2.31
CA PHE A 44 -11.18 0.12 -1.56
C PHE A 44 -12.56 -0.18 -0.94
N ALA A 45 -12.84 0.50 0.16
CA ALA A 45 -14.14 0.46 0.83
C ALA A 45 -14.96 1.74 0.62
N ASN A 46 -14.29 2.87 0.37
CA ASN A 46 -14.95 4.14 0.04
C ASN A 46 -14.86 4.39 -1.47
N PRO A 47 -16.00 4.59 -2.17
CA PRO A 47 -16.05 4.87 -3.60
C PRO A 47 -15.16 6.03 -4.05
N GLU A 48 -15.06 7.09 -3.24
CA GLU A 48 -14.23 8.26 -3.52
C GLU A 48 -12.71 7.96 -3.53
N SER A 49 -12.30 6.87 -2.87
CA SER A 49 -10.89 6.45 -2.88
C SER A 49 -10.47 5.78 -4.19
N GLY A 50 -11.42 5.20 -4.93
CA GLY A 50 -11.14 4.50 -6.17
C GLY A 50 -10.40 5.34 -7.22
N PRO A 51 -10.89 6.54 -7.56
CA PRO A 51 -10.20 7.46 -8.49
C PRO A 51 -8.79 7.83 -8.05
N VAL A 52 -8.60 8.06 -6.76
CA VAL A 52 -7.29 8.40 -6.19
C VAL A 52 -6.30 7.24 -6.36
N PHE A 53 -6.74 6.02 -6.06
CA PHE A 53 -5.91 4.82 -6.24
C PHE A 53 -5.55 4.60 -7.71
N LEU A 54 -6.48 4.83 -8.62
CA LEU A 54 -6.21 4.70 -10.04
C LEU A 54 -5.18 5.74 -10.52
N LYS A 55 -5.26 6.99 -10.03
CA LYS A 55 -4.24 8.02 -10.29
C LYS A 55 -2.87 7.60 -9.76
N LEU A 56 -2.80 7.04 -8.55
CA LEU A 56 -1.54 6.55 -7.97
C LEU A 56 -0.94 5.42 -8.81
N VAL A 57 -1.77 4.47 -9.21
CA VAL A 57 -1.32 3.36 -10.08
C VAL A 57 -0.84 3.90 -11.43
N ASN A 58 -1.56 4.84 -12.03
CA ASN A 58 -1.14 5.50 -13.27
C ASN A 58 0.18 6.28 -13.11
N LEU A 59 0.39 6.88 -11.94
CA LEU A 59 1.64 7.58 -11.62
C LEU A 59 2.81 6.60 -11.52
N LEU A 60 2.65 5.49 -10.77
CA LEU A 60 3.69 4.51 -10.52
C LEU A 60 4.06 3.69 -11.76
N TYR A 61 3.09 3.31 -12.55
CA TYR A 61 3.29 2.45 -13.72
C TYR A 61 3.47 3.22 -15.04
N GLY A 62 3.14 4.50 -15.07
CA GLY A 62 3.37 5.37 -16.23
C GLY A 62 2.85 4.79 -17.54
N ARG A 63 3.74 4.64 -18.53
CA ARG A 63 3.39 4.08 -19.86
C ARG A 63 3.03 2.58 -19.80
N MET A 64 3.49 1.86 -18.79
CA MET A 64 3.20 0.42 -18.65
C MET A 64 1.73 0.14 -18.33
N ILE A 65 1.01 1.12 -17.77
CA ILE A 65 -0.39 0.93 -17.37
C ILE A 65 -1.33 0.73 -18.55
N GLY A 66 -1.02 1.27 -19.72
CA GLY A 66 -1.86 1.10 -20.94
C GLY A 66 -2.04 -0.36 -21.37
N GLY A 67 -1.08 -1.22 -21.02
CA GLY A 67 -1.18 -2.67 -21.23
C GLY A 67 -1.50 -3.45 -19.95
N ALA A 68 -1.56 -2.80 -18.79
CA ALA A 68 -1.81 -3.46 -17.52
C ALA A 68 -3.27 -3.94 -17.41
N LYS A 69 -3.47 -5.08 -16.77
CA LYS A 69 -4.79 -5.52 -16.34
C LYS A 69 -5.09 -4.94 -14.95
N VAL A 70 -5.90 -3.89 -14.90
CA VAL A 70 -6.31 -3.26 -13.64
C VAL A 70 -7.65 -3.82 -13.20
N THR A 71 -7.70 -4.44 -12.03
CA THR A 71 -8.94 -4.91 -11.39
C THR A 71 -9.19 -4.08 -10.14
N ALA A 72 -10.39 -3.54 -10.02
CA ALA A 72 -10.83 -2.76 -8.88
C ALA A 72 -11.89 -3.54 -8.10
N VAL A 73 -11.64 -3.78 -6.82
CA VAL A 73 -12.56 -4.49 -5.95
C VAL A 73 -13.06 -3.55 -4.86
N HIS A 74 -14.37 -3.40 -4.80
CA HIS A 74 -15.04 -2.74 -3.69
C HIS A 74 -15.51 -3.78 -2.68
N TYR A 75 -15.01 -3.68 -1.46
CA TYR A 75 -15.43 -4.55 -0.36
C TYR A 75 -16.40 -3.82 0.56
N THR A 76 -17.56 -4.42 0.77
CA THR A 76 -18.49 -4.04 1.83
C THR A 76 -18.41 -5.07 2.94
N ILE A 77 -18.29 -4.60 4.18
CA ILE A 77 -18.30 -5.48 5.35
C ILE A 77 -19.69 -5.47 5.94
N GLY A 78 -20.23 -6.65 6.15
CA GLY A 78 -21.54 -6.87 6.77
C GLY A 78 -22.28 -8.05 6.18
N THR A 79 -23.16 -8.62 7.00
CA THR A 79 -24.04 -9.73 6.64
C THR A 79 -25.39 -9.26 6.09
N ASP A 80 -25.70 -7.96 6.17
CA ASP A 80 -27.06 -7.42 6.02
C ASP A 80 -27.33 -6.73 4.68
N THR A 81 -26.43 -6.88 3.69
CA THR A 81 -26.70 -6.32 2.37
C THR A 81 -27.65 -7.22 1.61
N SER A 82 -28.90 -6.77 1.44
CA SER A 82 -29.87 -7.48 0.59
C SER A 82 -29.28 -7.65 -0.82
N PRO A 83 -29.33 -8.86 -1.40
CA PRO A 83 -28.88 -9.10 -2.78
C PRO A 83 -29.51 -8.16 -3.80
N LEU A 84 -30.74 -7.70 -3.55
CA LEU A 84 -31.49 -6.78 -4.42
C LEU A 84 -30.82 -5.39 -4.49
N ASN A 85 -30.19 -4.93 -3.41
CA ASN A 85 -29.51 -3.65 -3.35
C ASN A 85 -28.03 -3.72 -3.76
N ALA A 86 -27.47 -4.93 -3.84
CA ALA A 86 -26.06 -5.13 -4.17
C ALA A 86 -25.72 -4.63 -5.57
N TYR A 87 -26.63 -4.73 -6.53
CA TYR A 87 -26.42 -4.26 -7.90
C TYR A 87 -26.33 -2.72 -7.96
N ASP A 88 -27.27 -2.02 -7.34
CA ASP A 88 -27.28 -0.56 -7.34
C ASP A 88 -26.12 0.02 -6.54
N TYR A 89 -25.76 -0.63 -5.43
CA TYR A 89 -24.56 -0.32 -4.67
C TYR A 89 -23.29 -0.50 -5.49
N SER A 90 -23.20 -1.62 -6.20
CA SER A 90 -22.08 -1.89 -7.10
C SER A 90 -21.96 -0.81 -8.17
N LYS A 91 -23.07 -0.44 -8.82
CA LYS A 91 -23.06 0.58 -9.86
C LYS A 91 -22.62 1.94 -9.33
N GLY A 92 -23.18 2.38 -8.19
CA GLY A 92 -22.84 3.65 -7.55
C GLY A 92 -21.38 3.70 -7.05
N SER A 93 -20.92 2.60 -6.46
CA SER A 93 -19.55 2.51 -5.89
C SER A 93 -18.45 2.62 -6.93
N PHE A 94 -18.69 2.22 -8.17
CA PHE A 94 -17.70 2.28 -9.23
C PHE A 94 -17.86 3.46 -10.19
N ALA A 95 -18.93 4.23 -10.09
CA ALA A 95 -19.15 5.35 -11.00
C ALA A 95 -17.99 6.37 -10.99
N PRO A 96 -17.48 6.85 -9.84
CA PRO A 96 -16.36 7.79 -9.83
C PRO A 96 -15.07 7.17 -10.40
N LEU A 97 -14.83 5.90 -10.11
CA LEU A 97 -13.65 5.19 -10.62
C LEU A 97 -13.70 5.01 -12.14
N ARG A 98 -14.86 4.67 -12.70
CA ARG A 98 -15.04 4.50 -14.14
C ARG A 98 -14.86 5.83 -14.88
N ALA A 99 -15.43 6.92 -14.36
CA ALA A 99 -15.23 8.25 -14.91
C ALA A 99 -13.74 8.63 -14.95
N GLU A 100 -12.98 8.30 -13.91
CA GLU A 100 -11.54 8.54 -13.90
C GLU A 100 -10.79 7.61 -14.87
N ALA A 101 -11.19 6.34 -14.98
CA ALA A 101 -10.62 5.40 -15.93
C ALA A 101 -10.80 5.88 -17.38
N ASP A 102 -12.00 6.35 -17.71
CA ASP A 102 -12.33 6.91 -19.03
C ASP A 102 -11.47 8.14 -19.31
N ARG A 103 -11.31 9.04 -18.32
CA ARG A 103 -10.45 10.23 -18.44
C ARG A 103 -8.97 9.88 -18.69
N LEU A 104 -8.51 8.77 -18.10
CA LEU A 104 -7.14 8.28 -18.25
C LEU A 104 -6.96 7.35 -19.47
N GLY A 105 -8.03 6.99 -20.18
CA GLY A 105 -8.01 6.03 -21.29
C GLY A 105 -7.68 4.60 -20.84
N LEU A 106 -8.03 4.21 -19.60
CA LEU A 106 -7.68 2.93 -19.01
C LEU A 106 -8.87 1.97 -19.01
N ARG A 107 -8.60 0.70 -19.31
CA ARG A 107 -9.57 -0.37 -19.15
C ARG A 107 -9.44 -0.96 -17.74
N ILE A 108 -10.55 -1.01 -17.01
CA ILE A 108 -10.61 -1.57 -15.66
C ILE A 108 -11.68 -2.67 -15.58
N ASP A 109 -11.37 -3.72 -14.84
CA ASP A 109 -12.33 -4.74 -14.39
C ASP A 109 -12.84 -4.35 -13.00
N THR A 110 -14.16 -4.36 -12.77
CA THR A 110 -14.75 -3.93 -11.50
C THR A 110 -15.48 -5.09 -10.84
N ARG A 111 -15.23 -5.32 -9.55
CA ARG A 111 -15.84 -6.40 -8.77
C ARG A 111 -16.34 -5.88 -7.44
N TYR A 112 -17.58 -6.18 -7.13
CA TYR A 112 -18.19 -5.90 -5.84
C TYR A 112 -18.22 -7.17 -5.00
N ARG A 113 -17.79 -7.06 -3.73
CA ARG A 113 -17.79 -8.18 -2.79
C ARG A 113 -18.28 -7.76 -1.42
N VAL A 114 -19.07 -8.62 -0.79
CA VAL A 114 -19.43 -8.52 0.61
C VAL A 114 -18.62 -9.56 1.37
N THR A 115 -17.95 -9.17 2.45
CA THR A 115 -17.11 -10.05 3.23
C THR A 115 -17.03 -9.64 4.70
N ASP A 116 -16.85 -10.61 5.56
CA ASP A 116 -16.47 -10.46 6.98
C ASP A 116 -14.98 -10.71 7.20
N ARG A 117 -14.27 -11.28 6.20
CA ARG A 117 -12.85 -11.68 6.24
C ARG A 117 -12.04 -11.03 5.14
N TYR A 118 -11.97 -9.70 5.21
CA TYR A 118 -11.32 -8.88 4.18
C TYR A 118 -9.90 -9.31 3.82
N VAL A 119 -9.05 -9.58 4.82
CA VAL A 119 -7.63 -9.91 4.60
C VAL A 119 -7.48 -11.24 3.87
N GLU A 120 -8.24 -12.25 4.28
CA GLU A 120 -8.25 -13.58 3.68
C GLU A 120 -8.77 -13.55 2.25
N ASP A 121 -9.84 -12.78 2.01
CA ASP A 121 -10.43 -12.64 0.68
C ASP A 121 -9.50 -11.89 -0.28
N LEU A 122 -8.87 -10.81 0.20
CA LEU A 122 -7.89 -10.06 -0.59
C LEU A 122 -6.67 -10.92 -0.93
N ARG A 123 -6.15 -11.67 0.06
CA ARG A 123 -5.06 -12.62 -0.14
C ARG A 123 -5.43 -13.70 -1.15
N SER A 124 -6.58 -14.35 -0.95
CA SER A 124 -7.07 -15.42 -1.82
C SER A 124 -7.23 -14.92 -3.27
N LEU A 125 -7.74 -13.72 -3.45
CA LEU A 125 -7.88 -13.09 -4.76
C LEU A 125 -6.51 -12.81 -5.38
N ALA A 126 -5.59 -12.22 -4.61
CA ALA A 126 -4.24 -11.89 -5.08
C ALA A 126 -3.48 -13.15 -5.53
N MET A 127 -3.57 -14.23 -4.76
CA MET A 127 -2.93 -15.52 -5.08
C MET A 127 -3.56 -16.19 -6.30
N ARG A 128 -4.87 -16.31 -6.32
CA ARG A 128 -5.60 -17.07 -7.35
C ARG A 128 -5.47 -16.45 -8.72
N GLU A 129 -5.44 -15.14 -8.79
CA GLU A 129 -5.35 -14.42 -10.07
C GLU A 129 -3.95 -13.89 -10.37
N HIS A 130 -2.94 -14.21 -9.55
CA HIS A 130 -1.54 -13.86 -9.76
C HIS A 130 -1.34 -12.37 -10.04
N TYR A 131 -1.79 -11.51 -9.12
CA TYR A 131 -1.53 -10.08 -9.22
C TYR A 131 -0.07 -9.78 -8.86
N ASP A 132 0.53 -8.83 -9.59
CA ASP A 132 1.89 -8.35 -9.36
C ASP A 132 1.93 -7.25 -8.31
N PHE A 133 0.84 -6.46 -8.23
CA PHE A 133 0.71 -5.34 -7.31
C PHE A 133 -0.69 -5.26 -6.75
N VAL A 134 -0.79 -5.08 -5.44
CA VAL A 134 -2.05 -4.82 -4.71
C VAL A 134 -1.97 -3.45 -4.06
N LEU A 135 -2.93 -2.58 -4.33
CA LEU A 135 -3.06 -1.28 -3.67
C LEU A 135 -4.32 -1.25 -2.82
N THR A 136 -4.18 -0.92 -1.55
CA THR A 136 -5.31 -0.77 -0.62
C THR A 136 -5.18 0.49 0.22
N GLY A 137 -6.30 0.95 0.77
CA GLY A 137 -6.32 2.08 1.70
C GLY A 137 -5.98 1.68 3.13
N ALA A 138 -5.33 2.57 3.84
CA ALA A 138 -5.19 2.46 5.29
C ALA A 138 -6.53 2.70 5.97
N GLY A 139 -6.97 1.76 6.79
CA GLY A 139 -8.19 1.92 7.58
C GLY A 139 -8.00 2.90 8.75
N PRO A 140 -9.11 3.40 9.35
CA PRO A 140 -9.06 4.37 10.46
C PRO A 140 -8.26 3.88 11.67
N SER A 141 -8.21 2.57 11.91
CA SER A 141 -7.44 2.02 13.02
C SER A 141 -5.94 2.04 12.75
N PHE A 142 -5.52 1.82 11.50
CA PHE A 142 -4.14 2.00 11.10
C PHE A 142 -3.70 3.44 11.40
N ILE A 143 -4.49 4.41 10.93
CA ILE A 143 -4.23 5.83 11.14
C ILE A 143 -4.14 6.14 12.65
N ARG A 144 -5.11 5.70 13.45
CA ARG A 144 -5.16 5.94 14.88
C ARG A 144 -3.98 5.32 15.64
N ASN A 145 -3.56 4.12 15.26
CA ASN A 145 -2.53 3.38 15.98
C ASN A 145 -1.12 3.89 15.69
N TYR A 146 -0.89 4.36 14.47
CA TYR A 146 0.45 4.79 14.04
C TYR A 146 0.61 6.30 13.93
N LEU A 147 -0.45 7.03 13.60
CA LEU A 147 -0.38 8.45 13.25
C LEU A 147 -1.01 9.39 14.29
N GLY A 148 -1.56 8.84 15.39
CA GLY A 148 -2.22 9.64 16.42
C GLY A 148 -3.53 10.27 15.94
N PRO A 149 -4.12 11.20 16.73
CA PRO A 149 -5.33 11.91 16.33
C PRO A 149 -5.01 12.83 15.14
N VAL A 150 -5.61 12.52 13.99
CA VAL A 150 -5.48 13.35 12.78
C VAL A 150 -5.85 14.80 13.10
N ARG A 151 -4.88 15.73 13.02
CA ARG A 151 -5.18 17.16 13.06
C ARG A 151 -6.11 17.45 11.88
N ARG A 152 -7.31 17.91 12.19
CA ARG A 152 -8.38 18.17 11.23
C ARG A 152 -7.94 19.24 10.24
N THR A 153 -7.54 18.86 9.03
CA THR A 153 -7.58 19.79 7.92
C THR A 153 -9.04 20.06 7.55
N PRO A 154 -9.42 21.27 7.12
CA PRO A 154 -10.82 21.60 6.81
C PRO A 154 -11.48 20.67 5.78
N LEU A 155 -10.69 20.09 4.85
CA LEU A 155 -11.15 19.14 3.85
C LEU A 155 -11.41 17.75 4.43
N ALA A 156 -10.60 17.28 5.40
CA ALA A 156 -10.87 16.04 6.13
C ALA A 156 -12.17 16.13 6.96
N GLY A 157 -12.62 17.33 7.29
CA GLY A 157 -13.86 17.58 7.99
C GLY A 157 -15.12 17.27 7.18
N ALA A 158 -15.08 17.39 5.85
CA ALA A 158 -16.21 17.08 4.99
C ALA A 158 -16.40 15.55 4.85
N GLU A 159 -15.32 14.81 4.64
CA GLU A 159 -15.36 13.33 4.61
C GLU A 159 -15.79 12.76 5.98
N TYR A 160 -15.36 13.39 7.08
CA TYR A 160 -15.72 12.95 8.43
C TYR A 160 -17.17 13.33 8.82
N ARG A 161 -17.77 14.38 8.25
CA ARG A 161 -19.18 14.72 8.48
C ARG A 161 -20.12 13.76 7.76
N VAL A 162 -19.81 13.40 6.52
CA VAL A 162 -20.56 12.36 5.79
C VAL A 162 -20.37 11.00 6.48
N GLY A 163 -19.15 10.66 6.91
CA GLY A 163 -18.86 9.48 7.72
C GLY A 163 -19.55 9.50 9.09
N GLY A 164 -19.78 10.67 9.69
CA GLY A 164 -20.46 10.82 10.97
C GLY A 164 -21.97 10.58 10.91
N LEU A 165 -22.63 10.97 9.83
CA LEU A 165 -24.04 10.66 9.59
C LEU A 165 -24.24 9.17 9.26
N LEU A 166 -23.30 8.58 8.54
CA LEU A 166 -23.29 7.16 8.17
C LEU A 166 -22.74 6.26 9.29
N ARG A 167 -22.15 6.83 10.36
CA ARG A 167 -21.63 6.13 11.54
C ARG A 167 -22.72 5.44 12.37
N ARG A 168 -23.99 5.78 12.18
CA ARG A 168 -25.14 5.03 12.76
C ARG A 168 -25.38 3.68 12.07
N ARG A 169 -24.74 3.43 10.93
CA ARG A 169 -24.68 2.13 10.29
C ARG A 169 -23.20 1.82 10.08
N ASN A 170 -22.67 0.76 10.67
CA ASN A 170 -21.31 0.19 10.58
C ASN A 170 -20.83 -0.11 9.14
N TRP A 171 -21.10 0.73 8.16
CA TRP A 171 -21.11 0.41 6.74
C TRP A 171 -19.86 0.84 5.98
N LEU A 172 -19.02 1.72 6.52
CA LEU A 172 -18.05 2.40 5.68
C LEU A 172 -16.59 2.03 5.95
N PHE A 173 -16.32 1.35 7.03
CA PHE A 173 -14.96 0.93 7.31
C PHE A 173 -15.02 -0.51 7.83
N PRO A 174 -14.27 -1.43 7.21
CA PRO A 174 -13.85 -2.61 7.92
C PRO A 174 -13.39 -2.14 9.28
N GLU A 175 -13.85 -2.78 10.36
CA GLU A 175 -13.33 -2.55 11.71
C GLU A 175 -11.83 -2.39 11.55
N GLY A 176 -11.37 -1.15 11.77
CA GLY A 176 -10.13 -0.69 11.21
C GLY A 176 -9.03 -1.69 11.45
N LEU A 177 -8.15 -1.83 10.47
CA LEU A 177 -6.97 -2.67 10.58
C LEU A 177 -6.32 -2.36 11.91
N SER A 178 -6.48 -3.25 12.91
CA SER A 178 -5.68 -3.18 14.14
C SER A 178 -4.21 -3.28 13.72
N PRO A 179 -3.24 -2.85 14.53
CA PRO A 179 -1.83 -3.03 14.20
C PRO A 179 -1.53 -4.45 13.76
N ASP A 180 -2.19 -5.42 14.38
CA ASP A 180 -2.07 -6.84 14.07
C ASP A 180 -2.63 -7.17 12.68
N LYS A 181 -3.78 -6.61 12.31
CA LYS A 181 -4.36 -6.82 10.97
C LYS A 181 -3.53 -6.20 9.86
N SER A 182 -2.92 -5.03 10.09
CA SER A 182 -2.01 -4.42 9.11
C SER A 182 -0.75 -5.26 8.93
N ARG A 183 -0.18 -5.74 10.03
CA ARG A 183 0.97 -6.64 10.01
C ARG A 183 0.63 -7.95 9.29
N ILE A 184 -0.54 -8.52 9.58
CA ILE A 184 -1.05 -9.72 8.89
C ILE A 184 -1.17 -9.45 7.39
N LEU A 185 -1.71 -8.28 6.98
CA LEU A 185 -1.83 -7.91 5.57
C LEU A 185 -0.46 -7.87 4.88
N PHE A 186 0.53 -7.17 5.47
CA PHE A 186 1.89 -7.13 4.93
C PHE A 186 2.57 -8.50 4.89
N GLN A 187 2.25 -9.40 5.81
CA GLN A 187 2.81 -10.75 5.85
C GLN A 187 2.09 -11.73 4.92
N SER A 188 0.81 -11.49 4.64
CA SER A 188 -0.07 -12.47 3.97
C SER A 188 -0.12 -12.29 2.45
N ILE A 189 0.03 -11.07 1.94
CA ILE A 189 -0.05 -10.81 0.50
C ILE A 189 1.27 -11.25 -0.16
N PRO A 190 1.21 -12.12 -1.17
CA PRO A 190 2.40 -12.76 -1.76
C PRO A 190 3.06 -11.95 -2.87
N CYS A 191 2.55 -10.77 -3.19
CA CYS A 191 3.07 -9.89 -4.22
C CYS A 191 3.33 -8.50 -3.64
N THR A 192 3.84 -7.57 -4.45
CA THR A 192 4.05 -6.19 -4.00
C THR A 192 2.75 -5.58 -3.47
N LEU A 193 2.77 -5.12 -2.23
CA LEU A 193 1.63 -4.52 -1.55
C LEU A 193 1.87 -3.05 -1.27
N GLY A 194 0.95 -2.19 -1.74
CA GLY A 194 0.87 -0.78 -1.37
C GLY A 194 -0.28 -0.52 -0.39
N VAL A 195 0.01 0.12 0.74
CA VAL A 195 -1.01 0.62 1.68
C VAL A 195 -0.99 2.13 1.67
N PHE A 196 -2.03 2.74 1.14
CA PHE A 196 -2.12 4.18 0.94
C PHE A 196 -2.81 4.89 2.10
N VAL A 197 -2.18 5.94 2.60
CA VAL A 197 -2.74 6.88 3.59
C VAL A 197 -3.04 8.19 2.89
N ASN A 198 -4.31 8.47 2.70
CA ASN A 198 -4.77 9.73 2.10
C ASN A 198 -4.89 10.83 3.16
N ARG A 199 -4.17 11.92 2.96
CA ARG A 199 -4.24 13.14 3.78
C ARG A 199 -4.71 14.36 2.96
N GLY A 200 -5.56 14.10 1.95
CA GLY A 200 -6.05 15.15 1.05
C GLY A 200 -5.13 15.37 -0.15
N ILE A 201 -4.73 14.26 -0.80
CA ILE A 201 -3.88 14.33 -1.99
C ILE A 201 -4.61 15.09 -3.12
N GLY A 202 -3.97 16.12 -3.64
CA GLY A 202 -4.38 16.84 -4.84
C GLY A 202 -3.59 16.40 -6.08
N THR A 203 -3.22 17.37 -6.91
CA THR A 203 -2.32 17.13 -8.04
C THR A 203 -0.93 16.82 -7.53
N VAL A 204 -0.33 15.74 -8.04
CA VAL A 204 1.00 15.28 -7.66
C VAL A 204 2.01 15.73 -8.72
N THR A 205 2.92 16.60 -8.33
CA THR A 205 4.04 17.07 -9.16
C THR A 205 5.40 16.71 -8.56
N ARG A 206 5.46 16.56 -7.24
CA ARG A 206 6.67 16.19 -6.50
C ARG A 206 6.41 15.01 -5.58
N VAL A 207 7.23 13.99 -5.71
CA VAL A 207 7.16 12.76 -4.92
C VAL A 207 8.47 12.57 -4.17
N GLY A 208 8.37 12.29 -2.87
CA GLY A 208 9.48 11.77 -2.09
C GLY A 208 9.46 10.24 -2.09
N VAL A 209 10.62 9.62 -2.10
CA VAL A 209 10.75 8.17 -1.98
C VAL A 209 11.73 7.85 -0.89
N MET A 210 11.25 7.17 0.13
CA MET A 210 12.02 6.84 1.32
C MET A 210 12.32 5.35 1.34
N LEU A 211 13.60 5.01 1.34
CA LEU A 211 14.11 3.66 1.33
C LEU A 211 14.77 3.34 2.67
N GLY A 212 14.65 2.10 3.14
CA GLY A 212 15.15 1.67 4.44
C GLY A 212 16.15 0.53 4.38
N GLY A 213 16.38 -0.05 3.20
CA GLY A 213 17.32 -1.16 3.06
C GLY A 213 17.62 -1.52 1.60
N PRO A 214 18.59 -2.42 1.37
CA PRO A 214 19.02 -2.80 0.03
C PRO A 214 17.94 -3.54 -0.78
N ASP A 215 17.03 -4.26 -0.11
CA ASP A 215 15.95 -4.99 -0.79
C ASP A 215 14.90 -4.02 -1.37
N ASP A 216 14.85 -2.79 -0.87
CA ASP A 216 13.95 -1.74 -1.35
C ASP A 216 14.31 -1.22 -2.75
N ARG A 217 15.49 -1.56 -3.26
CA ARG A 217 15.93 -1.21 -4.63
C ARG A 217 14.93 -1.66 -5.70
N MET A 218 14.17 -2.70 -5.44
CA MET A 218 13.09 -3.12 -6.34
C MET A 218 12.04 -2.03 -6.57
N LEU A 219 11.86 -1.11 -5.64
CA LEU A 219 10.93 0.03 -5.79
C LEU A 219 11.42 1.04 -6.82
N LEU A 220 12.73 1.12 -7.07
CA LEU A 220 13.32 2.07 -8.01
C LEU A 220 12.80 1.88 -9.44
N GLN A 221 12.39 0.68 -9.83
CA GLN A 221 11.78 0.44 -11.13
C GLN A 221 10.47 1.22 -11.34
N TYR A 222 9.61 1.29 -10.31
CA TYR A 222 8.36 2.06 -10.35
C TYR A 222 8.64 3.55 -10.32
N ILE A 223 9.65 3.94 -9.55
CA ILE A 223 10.06 5.33 -9.34
C ILE A 223 10.67 5.93 -10.60
N ARG A 224 11.51 5.19 -11.30
CA ARG A 224 12.09 5.63 -12.59
C ARG A 224 11.01 5.93 -13.61
N THR A 225 9.98 5.09 -13.67
CA THR A 225 8.82 5.32 -14.55
C THR A 225 8.03 6.58 -14.14
N ALA A 226 7.87 6.82 -12.84
CA ALA A 226 7.24 8.05 -12.35
C ALA A 226 8.08 9.30 -12.66
N ALA A 227 9.41 9.21 -12.52
CA ALA A 227 10.35 10.32 -12.77
C ALA A 227 10.38 10.80 -14.23
N GLU A 228 9.83 10.05 -15.17
CA GLU A 228 9.62 10.54 -16.55
C GLU A 228 8.62 11.71 -16.61
N ARG A 229 7.72 11.83 -15.63
CA ARG A 229 6.58 12.76 -15.66
C ARG A 229 6.60 13.80 -14.55
N ILE A 230 7.15 13.44 -13.39
CA ILE A 230 7.12 14.23 -12.17
C ILE A 230 8.51 14.33 -11.55
N GLU A 231 8.70 15.28 -10.67
CA GLU A 231 9.91 15.39 -9.87
C GLU A 231 9.90 14.33 -8.77
N VAL A 232 10.96 13.54 -8.70
CA VAL A 232 11.13 12.50 -7.69
C VAL A 232 12.42 12.73 -6.92
N GLU A 233 12.34 12.73 -5.60
CA GLU A 233 13.48 12.85 -4.72
C GLU A 233 13.62 11.59 -3.88
N LEU A 234 14.80 10.94 -4.00
CA LEU A 234 15.16 9.77 -3.21
C LEU A 234 15.74 10.21 -1.88
N MET A 235 15.37 9.51 -0.81
CA MET A 235 15.94 9.69 0.52
C MET A 235 16.09 8.32 1.20
N SER A 236 17.09 8.17 2.05
CA SER A 236 17.31 6.97 2.84
C SER A 236 17.15 7.25 4.34
N VAL A 237 16.53 6.33 5.04
CA VAL A 237 16.56 6.28 6.51
C VAL A 237 17.77 5.48 7.03
N ASP A 238 18.43 4.71 6.14
CA ASP A 238 19.64 3.97 6.43
C ASP A 238 20.84 4.75 5.88
N PRO A 239 21.73 5.25 6.73
CA PRO A 239 22.91 6.01 6.29
C PRO A 239 23.92 5.18 5.49
N GLU A 240 23.88 3.86 5.60
CA GLU A 240 24.78 2.95 4.86
C GLU A 240 24.28 2.64 3.44
N LEU A 241 23.04 3.01 3.12
CA LEU A 241 22.46 2.76 1.81
C LEU A 241 22.97 3.77 0.78
N ASP A 242 23.91 3.34 -0.07
CA ASP A 242 24.36 4.14 -1.20
C ASP A 242 23.31 4.19 -2.31
N LEU A 243 22.61 5.31 -2.41
CA LEU A 243 21.66 5.61 -3.46
C LEU A 243 22.29 6.31 -4.67
N ALA A 244 23.50 6.85 -4.54
CA ALA A 244 24.16 7.60 -5.61
C ALA A 244 24.48 6.70 -6.80
N SER A 245 24.85 5.45 -6.53
CA SER A 245 25.12 4.44 -7.57
C SER A 245 23.87 4.05 -8.39
N GLU A 246 22.69 4.28 -7.85
CA GLU A 246 21.40 3.95 -8.50
C GLU A 246 20.85 5.10 -9.35
N MET A 247 21.49 6.26 -9.29
CA MET A 247 21.06 7.44 -10.03
C MET A 247 21.39 7.29 -11.51
N THR A 248 20.35 7.13 -12.32
CA THR A 248 20.48 7.40 -13.75
C THR A 248 20.29 8.90 -13.95
N PRO A 249 21.12 9.57 -14.76
CA PRO A 249 20.98 11.01 -14.97
C PRO A 249 19.71 11.33 -15.79
N SER A 250 18.55 11.24 -15.15
CA SER A 250 17.29 11.82 -15.65
C SER A 250 17.05 13.07 -14.82
N GLY A 251 16.95 14.24 -15.45
CA GLY A 251 16.93 15.53 -14.76
C GLY A 251 15.75 15.77 -13.80
N ARG A 252 14.91 14.77 -13.55
CA ARG A 252 13.77 14.84 -12.61
C ARG A 252 13.93 13.90 -11.41
N LEU A 253 14.94 13.05 -11.42
CA LEU A 253 15.26 12.17 -10.29
C LEU A 253 16.43 12.79 -9.55
N THR A 254 16.21 13.20 -8.31
CA THR A 254 17.21 13.83 -7.45
C THR A 254 17.41 13.01 -6.18
N LEU A 255 18.54 13.21 -5.52
CA LEU A 255 18.86 12.60 -4.23
C LEU A 255 18.83 13.69 -3.16
N CYS A 256 18.17 13.41 -2.04
CA CYS A 256 18.28 14.26 -0.86
C CYS A 256 19.73 14.25 -0.36
N GLY A 257 20.31 15.43 -0.19
CA GLY A 257 21.72 15.57 0.14
C GLY A 257 22.11 14.82 1.43
N PRO A 258 23.32 14.25 1.50
CA PRO A 258 23.78 13.55 2.69
C PRO A 258 23.74 14.48 3.91
N GLY A 259 23.20 13.99 5.03
CA GLY A 259 23.05 14.77 6.27
C GLY A 259 21.87 15.74 6.28
N THR A 260 21.07 15.83 5.22
CA THR A 260 19.84 16.63 5.24
C THR A 260 18.80 15.97 6.14
N PRO A 261 18.21 16.69 7.11
CA PRO A 261 17.14 16.14 7.93
C PRO A 261 15.95 15.68 7.08
N LEU A 262 15.37 14.52 7.39
CA LEU A 262 14.26 13.93 6.63
C LEU A 262 13.05 14.87 6.54
N GLU A 263 12.82 15.70 7.56
CA GLU A 263 11.75 16.71 7.58
C GLU A 263 11.88 17.68 6.41
N ARG A 264 13.10 18.10 6.07
CA ARG A 264 13.36 18.97 4.91
C ARG A 264 13.19 18.23 3.59
N CYS A 265 13.59 16.95 3.55
CA CYS A 265 13.42 16.13 2.34
C CYS A 265 11.94 15.87 1.99
N ILE A 266 11.05 15.84 2.98
CA ILE A 266 9.61 15.65 2.74
C ILE A 266 8.85 16.97 2.50
N GLU A 267 9.46 18.10 2.82
CA GLU A 267 8.83 19.41 2.67
C GLU A 267 8.47 19.71 1.22
N GLY A 268 7.26 20.21 0.99
CA GLY A 268 6.75 20.54 -0.35
C GLY A 268 6.42 19.34 -1.24
N LYS A 269 6.53 18.10 -0.76
CA LYS A 269 6.05 16.91 -1.47
C LYS A 269 4.54 16.74 -1.30
N GLN A 270 3.86 16.28 -2.35
CA GLN A 270 2.43 15.96 -2.29
C GLN A 270 2.21 14.48 -1.95
N LEU A 271 3.19 13.64 -2.26
CA LEU A 271 3.15 12.21 -2.00
C LEU A 271 4.53 11.73 -1.54
N VAL A 272 4.55 10.81 -0.57
CA VAL A 272 5.76 10.08 -0.19
C VAL A 272 5.52 8.58 -0.37
N VAL A 273 6.38 7.93 -1.14
CA VAL A 273 6.46 6.47 -1.21
C VAL A 273 7.44 6.01 -0.14
N VAL A 274 6.97 5.21 0.79
CA VAL A 274 7.77 4.73 1.93
C VAL A 274 7.93 3.23 1.77
N SER A 275 9.14 2.73 1.71
CA SER A 275 9.36 1.29 1.73
C SER A 275 8.94 0.69 3.08
N TYR A 276 8.67 -0.60 3.11
CA TYR A 276 8.25 -1.26 4.34
C TYR A 276 9.34 -1.23 5.42
N ASP A 277 10.61 -1.30 5.01
CA ASP A 277 11.74 -1.21 5.95
C ASP A 277 11.92 0.21 6.46
N ALA A 278 11.82 1.22 5.59
CA ALA A 278 11.79 2.62 6.02
C ALA A 278 10.62 2.90 6.97
N TRP A 279 9.43 2.36 6.69
CA TRP A 279 8.26 2.47 7.57
C TRP A 279 8.53 1.89 8.97
N ASN A 280 9.13 0.70 9.04
CA ASN A 280 9.50 0.08 10.31
C ASN A 280 10.54 0.91 11.08
N HIS A 281 11.49 1.52 10.36
CA HIS A 281 12.46 2.43 10.96
C HIS A 281 11.78 3.68 11.53
N LEU A 282 10.88 4.33 10.75
CA LEU A 282 10.15 5.52 11.20
C LEU A 282 9.32 5.27 12.46
N ILE A 283 8.60 4.14 12.51
CA ILE A 283 7.80 3.80 13.70
C ILE A 283 8.66 3.68 14.96
N ARG A 284 9.87 3.14 14.82
CA ARG A 284 10.75 2.86 15.97
C ARG A 284 11.54 4.07 16.42
N TYR A 285 12.06 4.86 15.48
CA TYR A 285 13.09 5.86 15.76
C TYR A 285 12.71 7.30 15.41
N ALA A 286 11.75 7.50 14.52
CA ALA A 286 11.39 8.82 14.01
C ALA A 286 9.87 9.05 13.97
N ARG A 287 9.17 8.60 15.00
CA ARG A 287 7.71 8.68 15.07
C ARG A 287 7.12 10.09 14.83
N PRO A 288 7.74 11.20 15.32
CA PRO A 288 7.24 12.54 15.02
C PRO A 288 7.17 12.87 13.53
N LEU A 289 8.07 12.29 12.72
CA LEU A 289 8.09 12.48 11.28
C LEU A 289 6.82 11.92 10.60
N LEU A 290 6.20 10.89 11.19
CA LEU A 290 4.97 10.31 10.66
C LEU A 290 3.82 11.33 10.61
N ASP A 291 3.79 12.27 11.55
CA ASP A 291 2.77 13.32 11.58
C ASP A 291 3.02 14.41 10.51
N ALA A 292 4.26 14.60 10.13
CA ALA A 292 4.68 15.56 9.11
C ALA A 292 4.56 15.03 7.67
N LEU A 293 4.44 13.70 7.48
CA LEU A 293 4.28 13.13 6.15
C LEU A 293 3.02 13.70 5.46
N PRO A 294 3.09 14.05 4.17
CA PRO A 294 1.90 14.32 3.35
C PRO A 294 1.09 13.03 3.14
N SER A 295 0.26 12.95 2.12
CA SER A 295 -0.28 11.64 1.70
C SER A 295 0.88 10.71 1.36
N PHE A 296 0.79 9.44 1.77
CA PHE A 296 1.88 8.50 1.54
C PHE A 296 1.39 7.09 1.26
N VAL A 297 2.22 6.31 0.59
CA VAL A 297 1.99 4.89 0.35
C VAL A 297 3.15 4.08 0.92
N ILE A 298 2.82 3.11 1.77
CA ILE A 298 3.80 2.14 2.27
C ILE A 298 3.82 1.00 1.29
N VAL A 299 4.99 0.70 0.74
CA VAL A 299 5.15 -0.36 -0.26
C VAL A 299 6.07 -1.45 0.29
N LYS A 300 5.57 -2.67 0.29
CA LYS A 300 6.34 -3.88 0.56
C LYS A 300 6.50 -4.63 -0.76
N PRO A 301 7.72 -4.84 -1.22
CA PRO A 301 8.03 -5.65 -2.39
C PRO A 301 7.56 -7.10 -2.28
#